data_4e0dd4d56ad31f25fe52a4db6cf02fc4
#
_entry.id   4e0dd4d56ad31f25fe52a4db6cf02fc4
#
_cell.length_a   1.000
_cell.length_b   1.000
_cell.length_c   1.000
_cell.angle_alpha   90.00
_cell.angle_beta   90.00
_cell.angle_gamma   90.00
#
_symmetry.space_group_name_H-M   'P 1'
#
loop_
_entity.id
_entity.type
_entity.pdbx_description
1 polymer ?
#
loop_
_entity_poly.entity_id
_entity_poly.type
_entity_poly.pdbx_seq_one_letter_code
_entity_poly.pdbx_strand_id
1 'polypeptide(L)'
;AMQEEVNPDGSIRFNAGSVAIHIFDREYIERIGGSTKGSKLPFHRADKKIPFVNESGAIIYPKVPNGVKFEMFVFDALPMARNPVIIEAAREDDFSPVKNATGIDSPKTCKEDQLRMFARWLKAAGEYIQTDDSGLPMITFEISHLFAADESDFISQWGALDSKPEITDGLIIE
;
A
#
# COMPACT_ATOMS: atom_id res chain seq x y z
N ALA A 1 -6.16 -4.58 23.90
CA ALA A 1 -6.46 -5.09 22.54
C ALA A 1 -5.19 -5.71 21.95
N MET A 2 -5.29 -6.55 20.89
CA MET A 2 -4.13 -7.18 20.25
C MET A 2 -2.98 -6.21 19.90
N GLN A 3 -3.30 -4.95 19.62
CA GLN A 3 -2.33 -3.89 19.34
C GLN A 3 -1.42 -3.51 20.53
N GLU A 4 -1.78 -3.90 21.72
CA GLU A 4 -1.06 -3.58 22.96
C GLU A 4 -0.27 -4.78 23.49
N GLU A 5 -0.38 -5.96 22.85
CA GLU A 5 0.38 -7.11 23.21
C GLU A 5 1.84 -6.94 22.79
N VAL A 6 2.75 -7.18 23.73
CA VAL A 6 4.20 -7.07 23.50
C VAL A 6 4.88 -8.43 23.73
N ASN A 7 5.97 -8.62 23.03
CA ASN A 7 6.88 -9.73 23.23
C ASN A 7 7.71 -9.53 24.52
N PRO A 8 8.41 -10.56 25.02
CA PRO A 8 9.29 -10.43 26.20
C PRO A 8 10.40 -9.38 26.04
N ASP A 9 10.79 -9.04 24.83
CA ASP A 9 11.79 -8.00 24.52
C ASP A 9 11.20 -6.58 24.42
N GLY A 10 9.88 -6.44 24.65
CA GLY A 10 9.16 -5.16 24.58
C GLY A 10 8.70 -4.75 23.17
N SER A 11 9.01 -5.51 22.12
CA SER A 11 8.51 -5.25 20.76
C SER A 11 7.03 -5.57 20.66
N ILE A 12 6.34 -4.90 19.72
CA ILE A 12 4.92 -5.18 19.43
C ILE A 12 4.79 -6.60 18.90
N ARG A 13 3.92 -7.41 19.50
CA ARG A 13 3.74 -8.81 19.13
C ARG A 13 3.17 -8.99 17.73
N PHE A 14 2.25 -8.13 17.33
CA PHE A 14 1.61 -8.15 16.01
C PHE A 14 2.04 -6.92 15.21
N ASN A 15 3.33 -6.87 14.84
CA ASN A 15 3.96 -5.74 14.13
C ASN A 15 3.83 -5.83 12.60
N ALA A 16 3.50 -7.00 12.04
CA ALA A 16 3.38 -7.19 10.61
C ALA A 16 2.01 -6.71 10.11
N GLY A 17 1.99 -5.51 9.53
CA GLY A 17 0.84 -4.99 8.78
C GLY A 17 0.84 -5.53 7.35
N SER A 18 -0.30 -6.08 6.88
CA SER A 18 -0.42 -6.49 5.48
C SER A 18 -0.81 -5.31 4.60
N VAL A 19 -0.03 -5.07 3.55
CA VAL A 19 -0.33 -4.08 2.49
C VAL A 19 -1.37 -4.58 1.48
N ALA A 20 -1.92 -5.80 1.70
CA ALA A 20 -2.90 -6.46 0.86
C ALA A 20 -2.39 -6.83 -0.55
N ILE A 21 -1.08 -6.99 -0.73
CA ILE A 21 -0.49 -7.53 -1.95
C ILE A 21 -0.30 -9.03 -1.76
N HIS A 22 -0.93 -9.84 -2.62
CA HIS A 22 -0.88 -11.28 -2.53
C HIS A 22 -0.59 -11.88 -3.91
N ILE A 23 0.35 -12.84 -3.94
CA ILE A 23 0.64 -13.65 -5.11
C ILE A 23 0.24 -15.08 -4.77
N PHE A 24 -0.65 -15.65 -5.59
CA PHE A 24 -1.15 -17.00 -5.38
C PHE A 24 -0.82 -17.88 -6.59
N ASP A 25 -0.49 -19.12 -6.31
CA ASP A 25 -0.45 -20.15 -7.34
C ASP A 25 -1.85 -20.38 -7.93
N ARG A 26 -1.92 -20.58 -9.25
CA ARG A 26 -3.19 -20.78 -9.98
C ARG A 26 -3.95 -21.99 -9.45
N GLU A 27 -3.26 -23.12 -9.26
CA GLU A 27 -3.90 -24.35 -8.78
C GLU A 27 -4.43 -24.18 -7.36
N TYR A 28 -3.76 -23.35 -6.55
CA TYR A 28 -4.25 -22.99 -5.23
C TYR A 28 -5.56 -22.21 -5.31
N ILE A 29 -5.66 -21.20 -6.17
CA ILE A 29 -6.89 -20.42 -6.38
C ILE A 29 -8.03 -21.31 -6.91
N GLU A 30 -7.76 -22.17 -7.89
CA GLU A 30 -8.75 -23.13 -8.41
C GLU A 30 -9.26 -24.05 -7.32
N ARG A 31 -8.39 -24.49 -6.40
CA ARG A 31 -8.74 -25.37 -5.26
C ARG A 31 -9.63 -24.71 -4.23
N ILE A 32 -9.44 -23.41 -3.94
CA ILE A 32 -10.20 -22.71 -2.90
C ILE A 32 -11.44 -21.99 -3.45
N GLY A 33 -11.39 -21.52 -4.69
CA GLY A 33 -12.45 -20.72 -5.32
C GLY A 33 -13.33 -21.48 -6.33
N GLY A 34 -12.80 -22.50 -6.97
CA GLY A 34 -13.38 -23.13 -8.18
C GLY A 34 -14.26 -24.35 -7.96
N SER A 35 -14.73 -24.64 -6.75
CA SER A 35 -15.60 -25.81 -6.53
C SER A 35 -17.05 -25.52 -6.94
N THR A 36 -17.75 -26.50 -7.52
CA THR A 36 -19.20 -26.45 -7.79
C THR A 36 -20.03 -26.22 -6.51
N LYS A 37 -19.42 -26.29 -5.34
CA LYS A 37 -20.03 -26.05 -4.02
C LYS A 37 -19.76 -24.63 -3.50
N GLY A 38 -19.19 -23.73 -4.29
CA GLY A 38 -18.85 -22.37 -3.89
C GLY A 38 -17.44 -22.22 -3.28
N SER A 39 -17.08 -21.01 -2.90
CA SER A 39 -15.80 -20.70 -2.26
C SER A 39 -15.69 -21.39 -0.90
N LYS A 40 -14.45 -21.79 -0.56
CA LYS A 40 -14.13 -22.32 0.78
C LYS A 40 -13.86 -21.24 1.82
N LEU A 41 -13.80 -19.97 1.38
CA LEU A 41 -13.58 -18.87 2.31
C LEU A 41 -14.82 -18.62 3.17
N PRO A 42 -14.64 -18.32 4.46
CA PRO A 42 -15.73 -18.01 5.36
C PRO A 42 -16.35 -16.65 5.05
N PHE A 43 -17.63 -16.49 5.38
CA PHE A 43 -18.27 -15.19 5.39
C PHE A 43 -18.05 -14.51 6.74
N HIS A 44 -17.61 -13.26 6.69
CA HIS A 44 -17.56 -12.36 7.84
C HIS A 44 -18.79 -11.49 7.86
N ARG A 45 -19.50 -11.49 9.00
CA ARG A 45 -20.69 -10.68 9.20
C ARG A 45 -20.32 -9.36 9.86
N ALA A 46 -20.81 -8.25 9.30
CA ALA A 46 -20.68 -6.92 9.88
C ALA A 46 -22.03 -6.20 9.92
N ASP A 47 -22.46 -5.80 11.12
CA ASP A 47 -23.66 -4.99 11.29
C ASP A 47 -23.35 -3.54 10.85
N LYS A 48 -24.21 -2.97 10.00
CA LYS A 48 -24.03 -1.67 9.36
C LYS A 48 -25.17 -0.73 9.62
N LYS A 49 -24.85 0.56 9.80
CA LYS A 49 -25.81 1.65 9.76
C LYS A 49 -25.92 2.12 8.32
N ILE A 50 -26.97 1.72 7.63
CA ILE A 50 -27.18 1.98 6.20
C ILE A 50 -28.15 3.14 6.06
N PRO A 51 -27.74 4.30 5.48
CA PRO A 51 -28.68 5.36 5.16
C PRO A 51 -29.77 4.86 4.21
N PHE A 52 -31.00 5.32 4.43
CA PHE A 52 -32.14 4.95 3.58
C PHE A 52 -33.05 6.15 3.36
N VAL A 53 -33.86 6.09 2.31
CA VAL A 53 -34.87 7.10 2.01
C VAL A 53 -36.18 6.66 2.66
N ASN A 54 -36.78 7.55 3.47
CA ASN A 54 -38.07 7.31 4.07
C ASN A 54 -39.25 7.59 3.10
N GLU A 55 -40.47 7.33 3.54
CA GLU A 55 -41.70 7.54 2.73
C GLU A 55 -41.91 8.99 2.26
N SER A 56 -41.35 9.98 2.97
CA SER A 56 -41.39 11.39 2.59
C SER A 56 -40.27 11.82 1.62
N GLY A 57 -39.40 10.89 1.18
CA GLY A 57 -38.27 11.18 0.31
C GLY A 57 -37.01 11.71 1.03
N ALA A 58 -36.99 11.80 2.35
CA ALA A 58 -35.85 12.28 3.12
C ALA A 58 -34.87 11.16 3.39
N ILE A 59 -33.56 11.49 3.30
CA ILE A 59 -32.46 10.56 3.67
C ILE A 59 -32.34 10.50 5.18
N ILE A 60 -32.46 9.30 5.73
CA ILE A 60 -32.34 9.00 7.14
C ILE A 60 -31.00 8.30 7.41
N TYR A 61 -30.25 8.81 8.39
CA TYR A 61 -29.02 8.21 8.88
C TYR A 61 -29.32 7.48 10.21
N PRO A 62 -29.38 6.13 10.22
CA PRO A 62 -29.78 5.40 11.42
C PRO A 62 -28.74 5.51 12.53
N LYS A 63 -29.22 5.63 13.78
CA LYS A 63 -28.37 5.67 14.98
C LYS A 63 -27.91 4.28 15.41
N VAL A 64 -28.67 3.24 15.05
CA VAL A 64 -28.40 1.82 15.32
C VAL A 64 -28.23 1.05 14.01
N PRO A 65 -27.51 -0.08 13.99
CA PRO A 65 -27.43 -0.94 12.81
C PRO A 65 -28.82 -1.36 12.34
N ASN A 66 -29.05 -1.26 11.04
CA ASN A 66 -30.32 -1.63 10.37
C ASN A 66 -30.11 -2.58 9.20
N GLY A 67 -28.87 -3.03 8.98
CA GLY A 67 -28.53 -3.99 7.94
C GLY A 67 -27.27 -4.79 8.28
N VAL A 68 -27.07 -5.85 7.52
CA VAL A 68 -25.92 -6.74 7.66
C VAL A 68 -25.17 -6.77 6.33
N LYS A 69 -23.84 -6.60 6.39
CA LYS A 69 -22.93 -6.82 5.28
C LYS A 69 -22.20 -8.14 5.48
N PHE A 70 -22.16 -8.97 4.44
CA PHE A 70 -21.36 -10.18 4.41
C PHE A 70 -20.19 -9.97 3.47
N GLU A 71 -19.00 -10.30 3.92
CA GLU A 71 -17.76 -10.17 3.15
C GLU A 71 -16.95 -11.45 3.29
N MET A 72 -16.21 -11.81 2.23
CA MET A 72 -15.14 -12.78 2.28
C MET A 72 -13.81 -12.05 2.13
N PHE A 73 -12.82 -12.41 2.91
CA PHE A 73 -11.50 -11.79 2.85
C PHE A 73 -10.48 -12.75 2.25
N VAL A 74 -9.66 -12.22 1.35
CA VAL A 74 -8.55 -12.97 0.77
C VAL A 74 -7.55 -13.44 1.84
N PHE A 75 -7.47 -12.73 2.96
CA PHE A 75 -6.62 -13.11 4.10
C PHE A 75 -6.96 -14.49 4.69
N ASP A 76 -8.23 -14.91 4.62
CA ASP A 76 -8.66 -16.24 5.09
C ASP A 76 -8.11 -17.37 4.21
N ALA A 77 -7.59 -17.05 3.03
CA ALA A 77 -6.90 -18.01 2.19
C ALA A 77 -5.52 -18.38 2.75
N LEU A 78 -4.82 -17.45 3.41
CA LEU A 78 -3.44 -17.68 3.87
C LEU A 78 -3.28 -18.91 4.77
N PRO A 79 -4.13 -19.15 5.80
CA PRO A 79 -4.04 -20.33 6.63
C PRO A 79 -4.33 -21.66 5.89
N MET A 80 -4.98 -21.58 4.72
CA MET A 80 -5.29 -22.77 3.90
C MET A 80 -4.15 -23.14 2.94
N ALA A 81 -3.13 -22.28 2.83
CA ALA A 81 -1.95 -22.54 2.02
C ALA A 81 -1.03 -23.56 2.73
N ARG A 82 -0.35 -24.40 1.93
CA ARG A 82 0.61 -25.37 2.47
C ARG A 82 1.93 -24.74 2.86
N ASN A 83 2.41 -23.81 2.05
CA ASN A 83 3.71 -23.15 2.21
C ASN A 83 3.53 -21.62 1.97
N PRO A 84 2.90 -20.89 2.89
CA PRO A 84 2.82 -19.45 2.75
C PRO A 84 4.20 -18.83 2.97
N VAL A 85 4.58 -17.89 2.13
CA VAL A 85 5.77 -17.05 2.27
C VAL A 85 5.31 -15.64 2.60
N ILE A 86 5.88 -15.05 3.63
CA ILE A 86 5.65 -13.66 4.02
C ILE A 86 6.94 -12.91 3.77
N ILE A 87 6.86 -11.87 2.95
CA ILE A 87 7.97 -10.99 2.64
C ILE A 87 7.77 -9.71 3.45
N GLU A 88 8.75 -9.37 4.28
CA GLU A 88 8.78 -8.08 4.96
C GLU A 88 9.33 -7.03 4.00
N ALA A 89 8.62 -5.91 3.93
CA ALA A 89 8.96 -4.78 3.07
C ALA A 89 9.19 -3.52 3.92
N ALA A 90 10.09 -2.65 3.48
CA ALA A 90 10.27 -1.35 4.09
C ALA A 90 9.09 -0.43 3.74
N ARG A 91 8.38 0.07 4.75
CA ARG A 91 7.18 0.88 4.54
C ARG A 91 7.44 2.10 3.66
N GLU A 92 8.57 2.75 3.84
CA GLU A 92 8.99 3.94 3.09
C GLU A 92 9.25 3.70 1.60
N ASP A 93 9.44 2.44 1.19
CA ASP A 93 9.67 2.07 -0.20
C ASP A 93 8.43 1.47 -0.87
N ASP A 94 7.59 0.77 -0.10
CA ASP A 94 6.55 -0.07 -0.68
C ASP A 94 5.12 0.35 -0.35
N PHE A 95 4.92 1.35 0.53
CA PHE A 95 3.56 1.64 0.97
C PHE A 95 3.31 3.11 1.31
N SER A 96 2.57 3.80 0.44
CA SER A 96 2.01 5.13 0.72
C SER A 96 0.58 5.23 0.18
N PRO A 97 -0.45 4.90 1.00
CA PRO A 97 -1.82 4.80 0.55
C PRO A 97 -2.48 6.19 0.40
N VAL A 98 -3.47 6.27 -0.48
CA VAL A 98 -4.38 7.41 -0.60
C VAL A 98 -5.75 7.01 -0.11
N LYS A 99 -6.08 7.39 1.13
CA LYS A 99 -7.35 7.08 1.81
C LYS A 99 -8.15 8.32 2.16
N ASN A 100 -7.48 9.46 2.32
CA ASN A 100 -8.07 10.71 2.76
C ASN A 100 -7.86 11.81 1.71
N ALA A 101 -8.75 12.78 1.65
CA ALA A 101 -8.59 13.94 0.78
C ALA A 101 -7.43 14.85 1.23
N THR A 102 -7.18 14.93 2.55
CA THR A 102 -6.16 15.78 3.16
C THR A 102 -5.59 15.10 4.42
N GLY A 103 -4.45 15.59 4.92
CA GLY A 103 -3.77 15.04 6.09
C GLY A 103 -2.94 13.79 5.75
N ILE A 104 -2.87 12.85 6.68
CA ILE A 104 -2.16 11.58 6.48
C ILE A 104 -2.89 10.69 5.46
N ASP A 105 -2.15 9.84 4.77
CA ASP A 105 -2.67 8.94 3.73
C ASP A 105 -3.47 9.70 2.66
N SER A 106 -2.98 10.85 2.21
CA SER A 106 -3.60 11.73 1.21
C SER A 106 -2.77 11.78 -0.09
N PRO A 107 -3.32 12.32 -1.19
CA PRO A 107 -2.54 12.53 -2.41
C PRO A 107 -1.26 13.33 -2.18
N LYS A 108 -1.31 14.31 -1.27
CA LYS A 108 -0.14 15.13 -0.91
C LYS A 108 0.95 14.26 -0.27
N THR A 109 0.62 13.54 0.80
CA THR A 109 1.61 12.70 1.50
C THR A 109 2.15 11.59 0.61
N CYS A 110 1.32 10.99 -0.24
CA CYS A 110 1.77 9.97 -1.20
C CYS A 110 2.81 10.53 -2.19
N LYS A 111 2.59 11.74 -2.74
CA LYS A 111 3.59 12.39 -3.60
C LYS A 111 4.88 12.73 -2.86
N GLU A 112 4.78 13.23 -1.62
CA GLU A 112 5.95 13.54 -0.79
C GLU A 112 6.77 12.28 -0.48
N ASP A 113 6.12 11.14 -0.20
CA ASP A 113 6.79 9.87 0.05
C ASP A 113 7.51 9.36 -1.20
N GLN A 114 6.89 9.46 -2.38
CA GLN A 114 7.55 9.13 -3.65
C GLN A 114 8.76 10.03 -3.91
N LEU A 115 8.64 11.34 -3.66
CA LEU A 115 9.77 12.27 -3.82
C LEU A 115 10.92 11.93 -2.86
N ARG A 116 10.64 11.55 -1.61
CA ARG A 116 11.67 11.09 -0.67
C ARG A 116 12.35 9.82 -1.16
N MET A 117 11.59 8.87 -1.68
CA MET A 117 12.11 7.63 -2.25
C MET A 117 13.04 7.95 -3.45
N PHE A 118 12.58 8.74 -4.40
CA PHE A 118 13.37 9.13 -5.57
C PHE A 118 14.62 9.95 -5.20
N ALA A 119 14.54 10.77 -4.15
CA ALA A 119 15.72 11.49 -3.64
C ALA A 119 16.78 10.53 -3.06
N ARG A 120 16.35 9.44 -2.40
CA ARG A 120 17.27 8.39 -1.96
C ARG A 120 17.93 7.70 -3.13
N TRP A 121 17.20 7.38 -4.19
CA TRP A 121 17.75 6.76 -5.40
C TRP A 121 18.79 7.63 -6.10
N LEU A 122 18.50 8.94 -6.26
CA LEU A 122 19.46 9.91 -6.81
C LEU A 122 20.73 9.98 -5.96
N LYS A 123 20.57 10.05 -4.64
CA LYS A 123 21.71 10.08 -3.71
C LYS A 123 22.53 8.79 -3.78
N ALA A 124 21.90 7.63 -3.89
CA ALA A 124 22.56 6.34 -4.05
C ALA A 124 23.31 6.25 -5.38
N ALA A 125 22.80 6.90 -6.43
CA ALA A 125 23.47 7.03 -7.72
C ALA A 125 24.60 8.11 -7.75
N GLY A 126 24.87 8.76 -6.61
CA GLY A 126 25.94 9.75 -6.47
C GLY A 126 25.54 11.19 -6.82
N GLU A 127 24.26 11.45 -7.04
CA GLU A 127 23.77 12.79 -7.35
C GLU A 127 23.46 13.57 -6.06
N TYR A 128 23.60 14.90 -6.15
CA TYR A 128 23.23 15.79 -5.06
C TYR A 128 21.84 16.38 -5.28
N ILE A 129 20.99 16.27 -4.29
CA ILE A 129 19.70 16.95 -4.24
C ILE A 129 19.51 17.56 -2.86
N GLN A 130 19.11 18.84 -2.84
CA GLN A 130 18.81 19.53 -1.59
C GLN A 130 17.49 19.04 -1.03
N THR A 131 17.48 18.63 0.25
CA THR A 131 16.29 18.17 0.97
C THR A 131 16.12 18.98 2.26
N ASP A 132 14.90 18.97 2.80
CA ASP A 132 14.62 19.39 4.16
C ASP A 132 15.04 18.32 5.19
N ASP A 133 14.82 18.61 6.49
CA ASP A 133 15.16 17.71 7.60
C ASP A 133 14.38 16.39 7.57
N SER A 134 13.26 16.32 6.85
CA SER A 134 12.47 15.11 6.64
C SER A 134 12.91 14.28 5.42
N GLY A 135 13.92 14.75 4.69
CA GLY A 135 14.39 14.14 3.44
C GLY A 135 13.53 14.47 2.22
N LEU A 136 12.59 15.41 2.34
CA LEU A 136 11.78 15.86 1.20
C LEU A 136 12.61 16.82 0.33
N PRO A 137 12.73 16.57 -0.99
CA PRO A 137 13.40 17.49 -1.91
C PRO A 137 12.76 18.88 -1.94
N MET A 138 13.59 19.90 -2.12
CA MET A 138 13.15 21.30 -2.29
C MET A 138 12.56 21.58 -3.66
N ILE A 139 12.63 20.62 -4.57
CA ILE A 139 12.08 20.63 -5.93
C ILE A 139 11.18 19.41 -6.13
N THR A 140 10.30 19.48 -7.11
CA THR A 140 9.47 18.35 -7.55
C THR A 140 10.07 17.74 -8.81
N PHE A 141 10.07 16.41 -8.89
CA PHE A 141 10.48 15.67 -10.07
C PHE A 141 9.84 14.28 -10.03
N GLU A 142 9.93 13.56 -11.14
CA GLU A 142 9.36 12.22 -11.27
C GLU A 142 10.37 11.28 -11.92
N ILE A 143 10.40 10.04 -11.44
CA ILE A 143 11.11 8.94 -12.10
C ILE A 143 10.06 7.96 -12.60
N SER A 144 10.00 7.78 -13.91
CA SER A 144 9.09 6.84 -14.54
C SER A 144 9.44 5.40 -14.16
N HIS A 145 8.45 4.58 -13.85
CA HIS A 145 8.63 3.15 -13.65
C HIS A 145 9.06 2.40 -14.93
N LEU A 146 8.99 3.06 -16.10
CA LEU A 146 9.56 2.54 -17.34
C LEU A 146 11.06 2.77 -17.41
N PHE A 147 11.56 3.80 -16.71
CA PHE A 147 12.99 4.04 -16.58
C PHE A 147 13.63 3.14 -15.53
N ALA A 148 13.02 3.04 -14.36
CA ALA A 148 13.52 2.21 -13.27
C ALA A 148 12.39 1.69 -12.37
N ALA A 149 12.43 0.42 -12.04
CA ALA A 149 11.44 -0.21 -11.16
C ALA A 149 11.81 -0.13 -9.68
N ASP A 150 13.10 -0.04 -9.34
CA ASP A 150 13.65 0.05 -7.98
C ASP A 150 14.96 0.85 -7.95
N GLU A 151 15.54 1.02 -6.74
CA GLU A 151 16.79 1.76 -6.55
C GLU A 151 17.96 1.16 -7.34
N SER A 152 18.10 -0.17 -7.35
CA SER A 152 19.21 -0.84 -8.02
C SER A 152 19.12 -0.70 -9.54
N ASP A 153 17.92 -0.80 -10.07
CA ASP A 153 17.63 -0.56 -11.48
C ASP A 153 17.88 0.90 -11.85
N PHE A 154 17.44 1.84 -11.00
CA PHE A 154 17.72 3.26 -11.19
C PHE A 154 19.23 3.56 -11.25
N ILE A 155 20.03 3.06 -10.31
CA ILE A 155 21.48 3.25 -10.30
C ILE A 155 22.10 2.73 -11.61
N SER A 156 21.66 1.55 -12.06
CA SER A 156 22.14 0.94 -13.31
C SER A 156 21.79 1.78 -14.54
N GLN A 157 20.52 2.15 -14.70
CA GLN A 157 20.03 2.93 -15.85
C GLN A 157 20.62 4.33 -15.87
N TRP A 158 20.65 4.99 -14.70
CA TRP A 158 21.24 6.32 -14.54
C TRP A 158 22.73 6.34 -14.85
N GLY A 159 23.45 5.29 -14.43
CA GLY A 159 24.88 5.12 -14.73
C GLY A 159 25.17 4.84 -16.20
N ALA A 160 24.22 4.30 -16.95
CA ALA A 160 24.34 3.98 -18.37
C ALA A 160 24.04 5.17 -19.30
N LEU A 161 23.51 6.28 -18.79
CA LEU A 161 23.21 7.46 -19.60
C LEU A 161 24.51 8.11 -20.10
N ASP A 162 24.62 8.33 -21.40
CA ASP A 162 25.73 9.07 -22.03
C ASP A 162 25.77 10.55 -21.57
N SER A 163 24.60 11.12 -21.31
CA SER A 163 24.44 12.48 -20.78
C SER A 163 23.29 12.49 -19.79
N LYS A 164 23.57 12.84 -18.56
CA LYS A 164 22.58 12.96 -17.52
C LYS A 164 21.85 14.30 -17.61
N PRO A 165 20.52 14.33 -17.46
CA PRO A 165 19.79 15.59 -17.39
C PRO A 165 20.15 16.35 -16.10
N GLU A 166 20.06 17.68 -16.16
CA GLU A 166 20.14 18.50 -14.94
C GLU A 166 18.89 18.28 -14.07
N ILE A 167 19.11 18.05 -12.79
CA ILE A 167 18.04 17.80 -11.83
C ILE A 167 17.39 19.14 -11.43
N THR A 168 16.29 19.47 -12.07
CA THR A 168 15.56 20.74 -11.90
C THR A 168 14.10 20.48 -11.50
N ASP A 169 13.42 21.53 -11.03
CA ASP A 169 12.01 21.45 -10.70
C ASP A 169 11.16 21.10 -11.94
N GLY A 170 10.28 20.12 -11.80
CA GLY A 170 9.44 19.58 -12.87
C GLY A 170 10.11 18.58 -13.80
N LEU A 171 11.34 18.13 -13.52
CA LEU A 171 12.02 17.11 -14.33
C LEU A 171 11.22 15.78 -14.30
N ILE A 172 11.09 15.16 -15.48
CA ILE A 172 10.61 13.77 -15.63
C ILE A 172 11.76 12.95 -16.22
N ILE A 173 12.14 11.89 -15.53
CA ILE A 173 13.16 10.92 -15.95
C ILE A 173 12.43 9.70 -16.52
N GLU A 174 12.55 9.47 -17.85
CA GLU A 174 11.85 8.41 -18.58
C GLU A 174 12.73 7.70 -19.62
#